data_2adcf1fa9ecddf901df07f7f2c1744c3
#
_entry.id   2adcf1fa9ecddf901df07f7f2c1744c3
#
_cell.length_a   1.000
_cell.length_b   1.000
_cell.length_c   1.000
_cell.angle_alpha   90.00
_cell.angle_beta   90.00
_cell.angle_gamma   90.00
#
_symmetry.space_group_name_H-M   'P 1'
#
loop_
_entity.id
_entity.type
_entity.pdbx_description
1 polymer ?
#
loop_
_entity_poly.entity_id
_entity_poly.type
_entity_poly.pdbx_seq_one_letter_code
_entity_poly.pdbx_strand_id
1 'polypeptide(L)'
;MSCLECPFISPLQSSPLWHGIKVAGVQGLFTLLGLSLVYGMGLWEETMQTLALVLSSTGMALLLGIPLGIWMAGSRRCNKVMLPVLDCMQTMPAFVYLIPAVLFFGLGTVPGAFATIIFAMPPVARLTALGIRQVPKNVVEAARSFGATSWQLLYKVQLPLALPTILAGVNQTIMMSLSMVVVAAMISAGGLGEIVLKGITQMKIGMGFEGGIAVVILAIVLDRITQGIARRK
;
A
#
# COMPACT_ATOMS: atom_id res chain seq x y z
N MET A 1 -3.64 35.97 42.65
CA MET A 1 -4.11 35.06 43.68
C MET A 1 -4.56 33.84 42.91
N SER A 2 -3.72 32.99 42.84
CA SER A 2 -3.36 31.68 43.41
C SER A 2 -4.12 30.59 42.70
N CYS A 3 -3.43 29.87 41.79
CA CYS A 3 -2.75 28.61 42.05
C CYS A 3 -3.68 27.51 42.56
N LEU A 4 -3.89 26.51 41.74
CA LEU A 4 -3.76 25.13 42.19
C LEU A 4 -3.51 24.23 40.96
N GLU A 5 -2.20 24.05 40.66
CA GLU A 5 -1.70 22.92 39.93
C GLU A 5 -1.97 21.64 40.70
N CYS A 6 -2.48 20.63 40.05
CA CYS A 6 -2.37 19.25 40.51
C CYS A 6 -1.39 18.50 39.58
N PRO A 7 -0.12 18.34 39.98
CA PRO A 7 0.81 17.48 39.28
C PRO A 7 0.82 16.12 39.98
N PHE A 8 -0.11 15.23 39.66
CA PHE A 8 0.05 13.83 40.04
C PHE A 8 -0.71 12.89 39.10
N ILE A 9 -0.34 12.92 37.83
CA ILE A 9 -0.65 11.80 36.94
C ILE A 9 0.67 11.14 36.62
N SER A 10 0.83 9.98 37.22
CA SER A 10 2.04 9.16 37.35
C SER A 10 2.74 8.87 36.03
N PRO A 11 4.09 8.85 36.02
CA PRO A 11 4.93 8.53 34.86
C PRO A 11 4.92 7.03 34.48
N LEU A 12 3.96 6.25 34.97
CA LEU A 12 3.87 4.80 34.72
C LEU A 12 3.07 4.43 33.45
N GLN A 13 2.53 5.43 32.72
CA GLN A 13 1.70 5.18 31.53
C GLN A 13 2.46 5.39 30.19
N SER A 14 3.75 5.68 30.21
CA SER A 14 4.56 6.00 29.03
C SER A 14 5.63 4.96 28.67
N SER A 15 5.42 3.68 28.97
CA SER A 15 6.31 2.67 28.43
C SER A 15 5.85 2.26 27.03
N PRO A 16 6.63 2.56 25.96
CA PRO A 16 6.27 2.26 24.57
C PRO A 16 6.04 0.75 24.31
N LEU A 17 6.56 -0.10 25.20
CA LEU A 17 6.39 -1.56 25.16
C LEU A 17 4.95 -2.00 25.49
N TRP A 18 4.27 -1.38 26.47
CA TRP A 18 2.88 -1.70 26.83
C TRP A 18 1.87 -1.27 25.76
N HIS A 19 2.13 -0.16 25.06
CA HIS A 19 1.31 0.26 23.92
C HIS A 19 1.50 -0.67 22.72
N GLY A 20 2.72 -1.13 22.46
CA GLY A 20 3.01 -2.07 21.38
C GLY A 20 2.30 -3.42 21.54
N ILE A 21 2.30 -4.00 22.74
CA ILE A 21 1.67 -5.30 23.03
C ILE A 21 0.15 -5.21 22.98
N LYS A 22 -0.45 -4.16 23.55
CA LYS A 22 -1.91 -3.93 23.50
C LYS A 22 -2.39 -3.69 22.08
N VAL A 23 -1.67 -2.89 21.30
CA VAL A 23 -2.01 -2.60 19.90
C VAL A 23 -1.89 -3.86 19.04
N ALA A 24 -0.86 -4.69 19.23
CA ALA A 24 -0.70 -5.96 18.51
C ALA A 24 -1.81 -6.96 18.88
N GLY A 25 -2.22 -7.04 20.16
CA GLY A 25 -3.30 -7.91 20.60
C GLY A 25 -4.66 -7.51 20.04
N VAL A 26 -4.99 -6.21 20.08
CA VAL A 26 -6.25 -5.69 19.53
C VAL A 26 -6.29 -5.86 18.00
N GLN A 27 -5.16 -5.66 17.33
CA GLN A 27 -5.05 -5.87 15.87
C GLN A 27 -5.24 -7.34 15.49
N GLY A 28 -4.63 -8.27 16.25
CA GLY A 28 -4.80 -9.70 16.05
C GLY A 28 -6.25 -10.16 16.25
N LEU A 29 -6.90 -9.67 17.32
CA LEU A 29 -8.30 -9.95 17.59
C LEU A 29 -9.22 -9.42 16.48
N PHE A 30 -8.99 -8.20 16.01
CA PHE A 30 -9.76 -7.61 14.91
C PHE A 30 -9.60 -8.41 13.63
N THR A 31 -8.37 -8.86 13.30
CA THR A 31 -8.09 -9.69 12.12
C THR A 31 -8.81 -11.03 12.21
N LEU A 32 -8.77 -11.71 13.37
CA LEU A 32 -9.48 -12.97 13.58
C LEU A 32 -10.99 -12.81 13.48
N LEU A 33 -11.55 -11.79 14.14
CA LEU A 33 -12.99 -11.51 14.09
C LEU A 33 -13.44 -11.13 12.67
N GLY A 34 -12.67 -10.29 11.97
CA GLY A 34 -12.96 -9.90 10.60
C GLY A 34 -12.95 -11.09 9.63
N LEU A 35 -11.92 -11.94 9.69
CA LEU A 35 -11.83 -13.12 8.85
C LEU A 35 -12.90 -14.16 9.20
N SER A 36 -13.24 -14.36 10.48
CA SER A 36 -14.32 -15.26 10.88
C SER A 36 -15.68 -14.77 10.41
N LEU A 37 -15.90 -13.45 10.39
CA LEU A 37 -17.11 -12.85 9.85
C LEU A 37 -17.22 -13.07 8.34
N VAL A 38 -16.14 -12.85 7.58
CA VAL A 38 -16.08 -13.11 6.14
C VAL A 38 -16.34 -14.60 5.84
N TYR A 39 -15.78 -15.50 6.65
CA TYR A 39 -16.05 -16.93 6.54
C TYR A 39 -17.52 -17.27 6.82
N GLY A 40 -18.12 -16.67 7.86
CA GLY A 40 -19.54 -16.81 8.21
C GLY A 40 -20.51 -16.29 7.14
N MET A 41 -20.08 -15.29 6.36
CA MET A 41 -20.83 -14.76 5.20
C MET A 41 -20.72 -15.65 3.96
N GLY A 42 -19.88 -16.69 3.97
CA GLY A 42 -19.65 -17.58 2.83
C GLY A 42 -18.85 -16.96 1.68
N LEU A 43 -18.18 -15.84 1.92
CA LEU A 43 -17.40 -15.08 0.91
C LEU A 43 -15.90 -15.41 0.96
N TRP A 44 -15.55 -16.58 1.46
CA TRP A 44 -14.15 -16.97 1.64
C TRP A 44 -13.40 -17.12 0.31
N GLU A 45 -14.02 -17.76 -0.67
CA GLU A 45 -13.41 -18.00 -1.98
C GLU A 45 -13.13 -16.68 -2.71
N GLU A 46 -14.11 -15.79 -2.76
CA GLU A 46 -13.99 -14.48 -3.38
C GLU A 46 -12.96 -13.58 -2.67
N THR A 47 -12.85 -13.74 -1.35
CA THR A 47 -11.83 -13.04 -0.57
C THR A 47 -10.44 -13.54 -0.91
N MET A 48 -10.25 -14.86 -1.07
CA MET A 48 -8.95 -15.42 -1.47
C MET A 48 -8.57 -15.03 -2.90
N GLN A 49 -9.54 -15.00 -3.83
CA GLN A 49 -9.30 -14.51 -5.20
C GLN A 49 -8.87 -13.04 -5.19
N THR A 50 -9.56 -12.20 -4.42
CA THR A 50 -9.20 -10.78 -4.26
C THR A 50 -7.83 -10.61 -3.65
N LEU A 51 -7.53 -11.37 -2.61
CA LEU A 51 -6.23 -11.33 -1.94
C LEU A 51 -5.11 -11.74 -2.91
N ALA A 52 -5.31 -12.80 -3.69
CA ALA A 52 -4.35 -13.25 -4.68
C ALA A 52 -4.10 -12.19 -5.76
N LEU A 53 -5.17 -11.57 -6.30
CA LEU A 53 -5.07 -10.49 -7.28
C LEU A 53 -4.32 -9.28 -6.71
N VAL A 54 -4.67 -8.84 -5.51
CA VAL A 54 -4.05 -7.68 -4.87
C VAL A 54 -2.58 -7.94 -4.55
N LEU A 55 -2.24 -9.08 -3.97
CA LEU A 55 -0.86 -9.40 -3.62
C LEU A 55 0.02 -9.58 -4.85
N SER A 56 -0.46 -10.26 -5.88
CA SER A 56 0.29 -10.44 -7.13
C SER A 56 0.51 -9.11 -7.84
N SER A 57 -0.54 -8.30 -8.00
CA SER A 57 -0.45 -6.98 -8.65
C SER A 57 0.43 -6.02 -7.86
N THR A 58 0.26 -5.97 -6.53
CA THR A 58 1.12 -5.14 -5.67
C THR A 58 2.56 -5.61 -5.73
N GLY A 59 2.82 -6.92 -5.65
CA GLY A 59 4.17 -7.47 -5.75
C GLY A 59 4.88 -7.05 -7.03
N MET A 60 4.19 -7.13 -8.17
CA MET A 60 4.72 -6.67 -9.46
C MET A 60 4.90 -5.15 -9.51
N ALA A 61 3.96 -4.38 -8.97
CA ALA A 61 4.06 -2.92 -8.87
C ALA A 61 5.27 -2.48 -8.01
N LEU A 62 5.55 -3.19 -6.91
CA LEU A 62 6.73 -2.95 -6.07
C LEU A 62 8.02 -3.33 -6.78
N LEU A 63 8.04 -4.47 -7.47
CA LEU A 63 9.20 -4.98 -8.22
C LEU A 63 9.62 -4.03 -9.34
N LEU A 64 8.68 -3.33 -9.96
CA LEU A 64 8.94 -2.33 -10.99
C LEU A 64 9.14 -0.93 -10.40
N GLY A 65 8.33 -0.54 -9.44
CA GLY A 65 8.29 0.81 -8.87
C GLY A 65 9.48 1.15 -7.98
N ILE A 66 9.97 0.22 -7.17
CA ILE A 66 11.13 0.48 -6.30
C ILE A 66 12.41 0.72 -7.13
N PRO A 67 12.78 -0.13 -8.11
CA PRO A 67 13.93 0.15 -8.97
C PRO A 67 13.80 1.45 -9.76
N LEU A 68 12.60 1.74 -10.27
CA LEU A 68 12.33 3.01 -10.95
C LEU A 68 12.55 4.20 -10.01
N GLY A 69 12.06 4.12 -8.77
CA GLY A 69 12.26 5.15 -7.75
C GLY A 69 13.74 5.36 -7.39
N ILE A 70 14.51 4.28 -7.27
CA ILE A 70 15.96 4.34 -7.06
C ILE A 70 16.65 5.03 -8.25
N TRP A 71 16.30 4.67 -9.48
CA TRP A 71 16.84 5.32 -10.67
C TRP A 71 16.50 6.81 -10.72
N MET A 72 15.27 7.18 -10.42
CA MET A 72 14.84 8.57 -10.29
C MET A 72 15.62 9.33 -9.21
N ALA A 73 15.94 8.68 -8.08
CA ALA A 73 16.74 9.29 -7.02
C ALA A 73 18.17 9.62 -7.47
N GLY A 74 18.80 8.71 -8.23
CA GLY A 74 20.17 8.84 -8.69
C GLY A 74 20.37 9.82 -9.85
N SER A 75 19.34 10.08 -10.67
CA SER A 75 19.45 10.94 -11.86
C SER A 75 18.44 12.10 -11.84
N ARG A 76 18.96 13.33 -11.84
CA ARG A 76 18.12 14.54 -11.93
C ARG A 76 17.31 14.60 -13.24
N ARG A 77 17.88 14.12 -14.35
CA ARG A 77 17.20 14.09 -15.66
C ARG A 77 16.07 13.09 -15.66
N CYS A 78 16.32 11.87 -15.20
CA CYS A 78 15.30 10.85 -15.06
C CYS A 78 14.14 11.33 -14.19
N ASN A 79 14.42 11.94 -13.06
CA ASN A 79 13.39 12.47 -12.18
C ASN A 79 12.54 13.56 -12.83
N LYS A 80 13.16 14.51 -13.56
CA LYS A 80 12.43 15.57 -14.26
C LYS A 80 11.44 15.04 -15.32
N VAL A 81 11.78 13.93 -15.96
CA VAL A 81 10.94 13.31 -17.00
C VAL A 81 9.90 12.39 -16.36
N MET A 82 10.30 11.57 -15.38
CA MET A 82 9.40 10.58 -14.79
C MET A 82 8.36 11.19 -13.84
N LEU A 83 8.66 12.27 -13.13
CA LEU A 83 7.68 12.91 -12.23
C LEU A 83 6.39 13.30 -12.97
N PRO A 84 6.41 14.07 -14.08
CA PRO A 84 5.18 14.39 -14.80
C PRO A 84 4.46 13.15 -15.36
N VAL A 85 5.20 12.10 -15.75
CA VAL A 85 4.60 10.84 -16.22
C VAL A 85 3.83 10.15 -15.07
N LEU A 86 4.46 10.04 -13.89
CA LEU A 86 3.80 9.48 -12.70
C LEU A 86 2.63 10.34 -12.24
N ASP A 87 2.72 11.67 -12.36
CA ASP A 87 1.63 12.60 -12.06
C ASP A 87 0.45 12.39 -13.01
N CYS A 88 0.72 12.29 -14.32
CA CYS A 88 -0.28 11.97 -15.31
C CYS A 88 -0.98 10.62 -15.00
N MET A 89 -0.18 9.60 -14.67
CA MET A 89 -0.73 8.30 -14.27
C MET A 89 -1.64 8.37 -13.04
N GLN A 90 -1.35 9.21 -12.06
CA GLN A 90 -2.19 9.35 -10.87
C GLN A 90 -3.44 10.20 -11.06
N THR A 91 -3.43 11.10 -12.04
CA THR A 91 -4.59 11.96 -12.34
C THR A 91 -5.61 11.29 -13.26
N MET A 92 -5.21 10.24 -13.99
CA MET A 92 -6.11 9.51 -14.87
C MET A 92 -7.11 8.67 -14.06
N PRO A 93 -8.41 8.67 -14.41
CA PRO A 93 -9.39 7.78 -13.80
C PRO A 93 -9.00 6.30 -13.98
N ALA A 94 -9.23 5.48 -12.95
CA ALA A 94 -8.88 4.06 -12.94
C ALA A 94 -9.42 3.28 -14.16
N PHE A 95 -10.59 3.65 -14.66
CA PHE A 95 -11.23 3.05 -15.84
C PHE A 95 -10.39 3.17 -17.12
N VAL A 96 -9.62 4.24 -17.26
CA VAL A 96 -8.80 4.47 -18.47
C VAL A 96 -7.76 3.38 -18.65
N TYR A 97 -7.25 2.78 -17.56
CA TYR A 97 -6.29 1.67 -17.60
C TYR A 97 -6.90 0.34 -18.02
N LEU A 98 -8.22 0.15 -17.82
CA LEU A 98 -8.89 -1.06 -18.21
C LEU A 98 -9.03 -1.19 -19.73
N ILE A 99 -9.21 -0.08 -20.45
CA ILE A 99 -9.45 -0.08 -21.89
C ILE A 99 -8.29 -0.76 -22.65
N PRO A 100 -7.02 -0.29 -22.54
CA PRO A 100 -5.91 -0.96 -23.20
C PRO A 100 -5.67 -2.38 -22.66
N ALA A 101 -5.86 -2.62 -21.36
CA ALA A 101 -5.68 -3.94 -20.78
C ALA A 101 -6.65 -4.97 -21.41
N VAL A 102 -7.92 -4.59 -21.57
CA VAL A 102 -8.94 -5.45 -22.21
C VAL A 102 -8.67 -5.65 -23.70
N LEU A 103 -8.18 -4.62 -24.39
CA LEU A 103 -7.84 -4.72 -25.82
C LEU A 103 -6.70 -5.73 -26.08
N PHE A 104 -5.72 -5.80 -25.18
CA PHE A 104 -4.59 -6.72 -25.35
C PHE A 104 -4.82 -8.11 -24.79
N PHE A 105 -5.55 -8.24 -23.68
CA PHE A 105 -5.66 -9.50 -22.93
C PHE A 105 -7.08 -10.07 -22.87
N GLY A 106 -8.08 -9.38 -23.42
CA GLY A 106 -9.49 -9.77 -23.31
C GLY A 106 -10.10 -9.42 -21.94
N LEU A 107 -11.15 -10.11 -21.53
CA LEU A 107 -11.80 -9.97 -20.23
C LEU A 107 -11.24 -10.99 -19.24
N GLY A 108 -11.19 -10.65 -17.94
CA GLY A 108 -10.81 -11.57 -16.88
C GLY A 108 -9.82 -11.01 -15.87
N THR A 109 -9.22 -11.90 -15.08
CA THR A 109 -8.28 -11.56 -13.99
C THR A 109 -6.96 -10.97 -14.49
N VAL A 110 -6.45 -11.43 -15.63
CA VAL A 110 -5.15 -10.99 -16.19
C VAL A 110 -5.17 -9.51 -16.56
N PRO A 111 -6.11 -8.99 -17.36
CA PRO A 111 -6.18 -7.56 -17.65
C PRO A 111 -6.48 -6.73 -16.40
N GLY A 112 -7.26 -7.26 -15.45
CA GLY A 112 -7.48 -6.62 -14.14
C GLY A 112 -6.19 -6.45 -13.35
N ALA A 113 -5.38 -7.50 -13.27
CA ALA A 113 -4.05 -7.45 -12.63
C ALA A 113 -3.12 -6.45 -13.32
N PHE A 114 -3.06 -6.48 -14.66
CA PHE A 114 -2.20 -5.60 -15.45
C PHE A 114 -2.56 -4.12 -15.25
N ALA A 115 -3.85 -3.78 -15.33
CA ALA A 115 -4.33 -2.43 -15.07
C ALA A 115 -4.04 -1.99 -13.62
N THR A 116 -4.19 -2.89 -12.65
CA THR A 116 -3.87 -2.63 -11.24
C THR A 116 -2.39 -2.35 -11.03
N ILE A 117 -1.49 -3.09 -11.68
CA ILE A 117 -0.03 -2.86 -11.60
C ILE A 117 0.32 -1.45 -12.05
N ILE A 118 -0.17 -1.03 -13.22
CA ILE A 118 0.11 0.30 -13.77
C ILE A 118 -0.47 1.40 -12.88
N PHE A 119 -1.71 1.23 -12.42
CA PHE A 119 -2.40 2.21 -11.58
C PHE A 119 -1.77 2.37 -10.20
N ALA A 120 -1.30 1.28 -9.59
CA ALA A 120 -0.78 1.28 -8.22
C ALA A 120 0.73 1.51 -8.10
N MET A 121 1.49 1.48 -9.20
CA MET A 121 2.96 1.64 -9.20
C MET A 121 3.43 3.07 -8.86
N PRO A 122 2.80 4.17 -9.27
CA PRO A 122 3.33 5.51 -9.10
C PRO A 122 3.66 5.93 -7.65
N PRO A 123 2.85 5.63 -6.61
CA PRO A 123 3.17 6.03 -5.24
C PRO A 123 4.48 5.45 -4.74
N VAL A 124 4.73 4.16 -4.95
CA VAL A 124 5.96 3.54 -4.46
C VAL A 124 7.18 4.07 -5.20
N ALA A 125 7.11 4.30 -6.52
CA ALA A 125 8.20 4.88 -7.28
C ALA A 125 8.54 6.30 -6.77
N ARG A 126 7.51 7.13 -6.58
CA ARG A 126 7.66 8.50 -6.07
C ARG A 126 8.21 8.54 -4.65
N LEU A 127 7.64 7.77 -3.73
CA LEU A 127 8.06 7.78 -2.33
C LEU A 127 9.43 7.14 -2.14
N THR A 128 9.82 6.17 -2.96
CA THR A 128 11.19 5.64 -2.98
C THR A 128 12.18 6.71 -3.42
N ALA A 129 11.90 7.43 -4.50
CA ALA A 129 12.76 8.51 -4.97
C ALA A 129 12.86 9.66 -3.95
N LEU A 130 11.74 10.02 -3.33
CA LEU A 130 11.67 11.07 -2.31
C LEU A 130 12.45 10.66 -1.05
N GLY A 131 12.23 9.46 -0.52
CA GLY A 131 12.89 8.96 0.68
C GLY A 131 14.41 8.95 0.54
N ILE A 132 14.94 8.50 -0.61
CA ILE A 132 16.38 8.51 -0.89
C ILE A 132 16.93 9.95 -0.96
N ARG A 133 16.18 10.89 -1.52
CA ARG A 133 16.60 12.29 -1.65
C ARG A 133 16.51 13.08 -0.35
N GLN A 134 15.63 12.69 0.55
CA GLN A 134 15.48 13.32 1.86
C GLN A 134 16.54 12.92 2.88
N VAL A 135 17.40 11.94 2.56
CA VAL A 135 18.53 11.59 3.43
C VAL A 135 19.39 12.81 3.67
N PRO A 136 19.70 13.17 4.95
CA PRO A 136 20.45 14.36 5.30
C PRO A 136 21.82 14.39 4.60
N LYS A 137 22.17 15.54 4.02
CA LYS A 137 23.40 15.72 3.24
C LYS A 137 24.66 15.48 4.09
N ASN A 138 24.65 15.88 5.34
CA ASN A 138 25.75 15.64 6.29
C ASN A 138 26.07 14.14 6.45
N VAL A 139 25.04 13.27 6.47
CA VAL A 139 25.25 11.82 6.55
C VAL A 139 25.85 11.28 5.24
N VAL A 140 25.40 11.79 4.10
CA VAL A 140 25.92 11.43 2.78
C VAL A 140 27.36 11.88 2.62
N GLU A 141 27.70 13.10 3.04
CA GLU A 141 29.05 13.67 3.00
C GLU A 141 30.01 12.92 3.94
N ALA A 142 29.57 12.62 5.15
CA ALA A 142 30.34 11.81 6.09
C ALA A 142 30.67 10.43 5.50
N ALA A 143 29.68 9.74 4.94
CA ALA A 143 29.92 8.43 4.32
C ALA A 143 30.92 8.50 3.15
N ARG A 144 30.87 9.56 2.35
CA ARG A 144 31.84 9.79 1.27
C ARG A 144 33.25 10.09 1.80
N SER A 145 33.38 10.83 2.88
CA SER A 145 34.66 11.12 3.53
C SER A 145 35.33 9.86 4.06
N PHE A 146 34.54 8.84 4.45
CA PHE A 146 35.05 7.51 4.78
C PHE A 146 35.33 6.61 3.55
N GLY A 147 35.28 7.15 2.35
CA GLY A 147 35.61 6.41 1.12
C GLY A 147 34.51 5.51 0.58
N ALA A 148 33.24 5.72 0.99
CA ALA A 148 32.13 4.93 0.46
C ALA A 148 31.91 5.17 -1.02
N THR A 149 31.85 4.07 -1.81
CA THR A 149 31.46 4.13 -3.22
C THR A 149 29.99 4.48 -3.35
N SER A 150 29.57 4.97 -4.55
CA SER A 150 28.16 5.35 -4.79
C SER A 150 27.18 4.21 -4.51
N TRP A 151 27.57 2.97 -4.79
CA TRP A 151 26.76 1.79 -4.51
C TRP A 151 26.68 1.46 -3.03
N GLN A 152 27.80 1.57 -2.31
CA GLN A 152 27.83 1.41 -0.86
C GLN A 152 27.02 2.49 -0.15
N LEU A 153 27.10 3.73 -0.62
CA LEU A 153 26.32 4.86 -0.12
C LEU A 153 24.81 4.59 -0.28
N LEU A 154 24.37 4.13 -1.46
CA LEU A 154 22.97 3.82 -1.72
C LEU A 154 22.47 2.70 -0.80
N TYR A 155 23.16 1.57 -0.80
CA TYR A 155 22.68 0.35 -0.14
C TYR A 155 22.86 0.36 1.39
N LYS A 156 23.99 0.89 1.88
CA LYS A 156 24.32 0.87 3.34
C LYS A 156 23.82 2.09 4.10
N VAL A 157 23.58 3.21 3.42
CA VAL A 157 23.23 4.48 4.08
C VAL A 157 21.87 4.98 3.63
N GLN A 158 21.69 5.21 2.34
CA GLN A 158 20.47 5.87 1.85
C GLN A 158 19.23 4.99 1.93
N LEU A 159 19.30 3.73 1.48
CA LEU A 159 18.17 2.82 1.52
C LEU A 159 17.66 2.52 2.95
N PRO A 160 18.53 2.23 3.93
CA PRO A 160 18.06 2.03 5.30
C PRO A 160 17.40 3.26 5.91
N LEU A 161 17.94 4.47 5.65
CA LEU A 161 17.35 5.72 6.13
C LEU A 161 16.07 6.11 5.38
N ALA A 162 15.94 5.73 4.11
CA ALA A 162 14.75 5.95 3.29
C ALA A 162 13.63 4.92 3.57
N LEU A 163 13.93 3.83 4.26
CA LEU A 163 13.02 2.71 4.45
C LEU A 163 11.63 3.09 5.00
N PRO A 164 11.49 3.99 6.00
CA PRO A 164 10.17 4.41 6.48
C PRO A 164 9.32 5.06 5.39
N THR A 165 9.93 5.90 4.54
CA THR A 165 9.24 6.55 3.42
C THR A 165 8.91 5.56 2.30
N ILE A 166 9.79 4.59 2.03
CA ILE A 166 9.53 3.51 1.07
C ILE A 166 8.36 2.65 1.54
N LEU A 167 8.31 2.28 2.81
CA LEU A 167 7.22 1.50 3.39
C LEU A 167 5.88 2.25 3.37
N ALA A 168 5.89 3.58 3.53
CA ALA A 168 4.70 4.40 3.30
C ALA A 168 4.23 4.29 1.84
N GLY A 169 5.16 4.26 0.88
CA GLY A 169 4.87 4.02 -0.54
C GLY A 169 4.27 2.63 -0.78
N VAL A 170 4.82 1.61 -0.16
CA VAL A 170 4.29 0.24 -0.22
C VAL A 170 2.86 0.19 0.28
N ASN A 171 2.59 0.79 1.44
CA ASN A 171 1.25 0.83 2.01
C ASN A 171 0.24 1.54 1.09
N GLN A 172 0.63 2.68 0.52
CA GLN A 172 -0.21 3.41 -0.41
C GLN A 172 -0.48 2.60 -1.70
N THR A 173 0.52 1.87 -2.20
CA THR A 173 0.37 0.97 -3.35
C THR A 173 -0.64 -0.14 -3.07
N ILE A 174 -0.60 -0.77 -1.89
CA ILE A 174 -1.57 -1.80 -1.49
C ILE A 174 -2.99 -1.22 -1.46
N MET A 175 -3.16 -0.03 -0.88
CA MET A 175 -4.47 0.63 -0.81
C MET A 175 -5.02 0.97 -2.19
N MET A 176 -4.17 1.42 -3.11
CA MET A 176 -4.58 1.68 -4.49
C MET A 176 -4.92 0.38 -5.24
N SER A 177 -4.18 -0.70 -5.01
CA SER A 177 -4.50 -2.01 -5.58
C SER A 177 -5.85 -2.52 -5.10
N LEU A 178 -6.19 -2.36 -3.81
CA LEU A 178 -7.50 -2.71 -3.27
C LEU A 178 -8.62 -1.86 -3.87
N SER A 179 -8.39 -0.56 -4.04
CA SER A 179 -9.38 0.32 -4.68
C SER A 179 -9.69 -0.10 -6.11
N MET A 180 -8.70 -0.67 -6.81
CA MET A 180 -8.87 -1.15 -8.19
C MET A 180 -9.68 -2.44 -8.29
N VAL A 181 -9.83 -3.23 -7.23
CA VAL A 181 -10.55 -4.52 -7.23
C VAL A 181 -12.00 -4.36 -7.72
N VAL A 182 -12.72 -3.36 -7.22
CA VAL A 182 -14.11 -3.11 -7.61
C VAL A 182 -14.21 -2.67 -9.08
N VAL A 183 -13.24 -1.87 -9.52
CA VAL A 183 -13.17 -1.39 -10.90
C VAL A 183 -12.81 -2.55 -11.85
N ALA A 184 -11.84 -3.40 -11.47
CA ALA A 184 -11.46 -4.59 -12.22
C ALA A 184 -12.59 -5.62 -12.34
N ALA A 185 -13.50 -5.67 -11.38
CA ALA A 185 -14.69 -6.51 -11.46
C ALA A 185 -15.59 -6.21 -12.68
N MET A 186 -15.57 -4.98 -13.17
CA MET A 186 -16.33 -4.60 -14.38
C MET A 186 -15.86 -5.31 -15.65
N ILE A 187 -14.64 -5.84 -15.63
CA ILE A 187 -14.06 -6.64 -16.71
C ILE A 187 -13.96 -8.13 -16.35
N SER A 188 -14.81 -8.59 -15.43
CA SER A 188 -14.87 -9.97 -14.97
C SER A 188 -13.57 -10.46 -14.32
N ALA A 189 -12.90 -9.63 -13.54
CA ALA A 189 -11.71 -10.01 -12.80
C ALA A 189 -12.00 -10.93 -11.60
N GLY A 190 -13.27 -11.09 -11.22
CA GLY A 190 -13.70 -11.96 -10.12
C GLY A 190 -13.53 -11.34 -8.74
N GLY A 191 -13.65 -12.17 -7.71
CA GLY A 191 -13.44 -11.82 -6.31
C GLY A 191 -14.53 -10.94 -5.68
N LEU A 192 -14.24 -10.34 -4.53
CA LEU A 192 -15.18 -9.50 -3.76
C LEU A 192 -15.72 -8.31 -4.56
N GLY A 193 -14.92 -7.77 -5.49
CA GLY A 193 -15.38 -6.68 -6.37
C GLY A 193 -16.58 -7.07 -7.22
N GLU A 194 -16.65 -8.33 -7.67
CA GLU A 194 -17.77 -8.84 -8.45
C GLU A 194 -19.06 -8.93 -7.61
N ILE A 195 -18.94 -9.31 -6.34
CA ILE A 195 -20.07 -9.33 -5.39
C ILE A 195 -20.64 -7.91 -5.22
N VAL A 196 -19.76 -6.94 -4.99
CA VAL A 196 -20.16 -5.52 -4.88
C VAL A 196 -20.85 -5.05 -6.17
N LEU A 197 -20.24 -5.33 -7.33
CA LEU A 197 -20.79 -4.93 -8.63
C LEU A 197 -22.14 -5.58 -8.90
N LYS A 198 -22.30 -6.88 -8.64
CA LYS A 198 -23.59 -7.60 -8.75
C LYS A 198 -24.64 -6.99 -7.82
N GLY A 199 -24.25 -6.65 -6.57
CA GLY A 199 -25.13 -5.99 -5.61
C GLY A 199 -25.70 -4.68 -6.15
N ILE A 200 -24.85 -3.86 -6.79
CA ILE A 200 -25.25 -2.58 -7.39
C ILE A 200 -26.10 -2.79 -8.64
N THR A 201 -25.65 -3.61 -9.58
CA THR A 201 -26.30 -3.78 -10.90
C THR A 201 -27.63 -4.53 -10.83
N GLN A 202 -27.76 -5.46 -9.86
CA GLN A 202 -28.99 -6.24 -9.65
C GLN A 202 -29.91 -5.64 -8.58
N MET A 203 -29.56 -4.46 -8.04
CA MET A 203 -30.31 -3.79 -6.95
C MET A 203 -30.43 -4.67 -5.68
N LYS A 204 -29.50 -5.61 -5.47
CA LYS A 204 -29.44 -6.47 -4.29
C LYS A 204 -28.59 -5.82 -3.21
N ILE A 205 -29.18 -4.87 -2.48
CA ILE A 205 -28.48 -4.03 -1.50
C ILE A 205 -27.73 -4.87 -0.46
N GLY A 206 -28.35 -5.97 0.04
CA GLY A 206 -27.71 -6.86 1.03
C GLY A 206 -26.40 -7.46 0.52
N MET A 207 -26.41 -8.04 -0.68
CA MET A 207 -25.22 -8.63 -1.31
C MET A 207 -24.10 -7.58 -1.54
N GLY A 208 -24.48 -6.39 -2.02
CA GLY A 208 -23.51 -5.30 -2.22
C GLY A 208 -22.89 -4.83 -0.90
N PHE A 209 -23.68 -4.78 0.17
CA PHE A 209 -23.23 -4.41 1.50
C PHE A 209 -22.29 -5.47 2.12
N GLU A 210 -22.63 -6.75 2.00
CA GLU A 210 -21.78 -7.88 2.44
C GLU A 210 -20.42 -7.86 1.73
N GLY A 211 -20.42 -7.74 0.39
CA GLY A 211 -19.18 -7.61 -0.38
C GLY A 211 -18.36 -6.38 0.01
N GLY A 212 -19.02 -5.24 0.23
CA GLY A 212 -18.37 -4.00 0.68
C GLY A 212 -17.69 -4.15 2.04
N ILE A 213 -18.37 -4.74 3.01
CA ILE A 213 -17.79 -5.01 4.34
C ILE A 213 -16.58 -5.95 4.21
N ALA A 214 -16.67 -7.00 3.41
CA ALA A 214 -15.56 -7.94 3.21
C ALA A 214 -14.33 -7.24 2.60
N VAL A 215 -14.50 -6.35 1.62
CA VAL A 215 -13.42 -5.53 1.05
C VAL A 215 -12.79 -4.63 2.12
N VAL A 216 -13.60 -3.96 2.94
CA VAL A 216 -13.10 -3.08 4.02
C VAL A 216 -12.31 -3.88 5.06
N ILE A 217 -12.81 -5.05 5.48
CA ILE A 217 -12.09 -5.93 6.41
C ILE A 217 -10.74 -6.32 5.83
N LEU A 218 -10.71 -6.77 4.57
CA LEU A 218 -9.48 -7.15 3.88
C LEU A 218 -8.50 -5.98 3.79
N ALA A 219 -8.99 -4.77 3.50
CA ALA A 219 -8.19 -3.55 3.44
C ALA A 219 -7.53 -3.24 4.79
N ILE A 220 -8.31 -3.30 5.88
CA ILE A 220 -7.78 -3.03 7.24
C ILE A 220 -6.77 -4.10 7.64
N VAL A 221 -7.01 -5.37 7.33
CA VAL A 221 -6.09 -6.47 7.62
C VAL A 221 -4.75 -6.25 6.91
N LEU A 222 -4.76 -5.96 5.61
CA LEU A 222 -3.55 -5.72 4.83
C LEU A 222 -2.80 -4.46 5.31
N ASP A 223 -3.51 -3.38 5.61
CA ASP A 223 -2.92 -2.15 6.16
C ASP A 223 -2.21 -2.44 7.50
N ARG A 224 -2.84 -3.18 8.39
CA ARG A 224 -2.26 -3.51 9.70
C ARG A 224 -1.03 -4.41 9.59
N ILE A 225 -1.05 -5.40 8.69
CA ILE A 225 0.11 -6.26 8.43
C ILE A 225 1.28 -5.41 7.92
N THR A 226 1.04 -4.53 6.96
CA THR A 226 2.07 -3.67 6.38
C THR A 226 2.65 -2.68 7.38
N GLN A 227 1.80 -2.02 8.18
CA GLN A 227 2.25 -1.13 9.24
C GLN A 227 2.99 -1.87 10.35
N GLY A 228 2.59 -3.10 10.66
CA GLY A 228 3.28 -3.95 11.64
C GLY A 228 4.73 -4.26 11.23
N ILE A 229 4.97 -4.50 9.94
CA ILE A 229 6.31 -4.70 9.38
C ILE A 229 7.13 -3.40 9.45
N ALA A 230 6.48 -2.25 9.15
CA ALA A 230 7.13 -0.95 9.19
C ALA A 230 7.59 -0.51 10.60
N ARG A 231 6.84 -0.88 11.64
CA ARG A 231 7.14 -0.49 13.04
C ARG A 231 8.21 -1.35 13.71
N ARG A 232 8.52 -2.53 13.19
CA ARG A 232 9.51 -3.47 13.77
C ARG A 232 10.97 -3.11 13.47
N LYS A 233 11.22 -2.08 12.71
CA LYS A 233 12.56 -1.55 12.38
C LYS A 233 12.70 -0.09 12.78
#